data_f63834db30834deeae244b7aba18904d
#
_entry.id   f63834db30834deeae244b7aba18904d
#
_cell.length_a   1.000
_cell.length_b   1.000
_cell.length_c   1.000
_cell.angle_alpha   90.00
_cell.angle_beta   90.00
_cell.angle_gamma   90.00
#
_symmetry.space_group_name_H-M   'P 1'
#
loop_
_entity.id
_entity.type
_entity.pdbx_description
1 polymer ?
#
loop_
_entity_poly.entity_id
_entity_poly.type
_entity_poly.pdbx_seq_one_letter_code
_entity_poly.pdbx_strand_id
1 'polypeptide(L)'
;MTLSHFALALAVANFVGSTLSALGSGFIILCYVFLPVKRHHRHLLILNLAVADFINGLNNGISGVFVLAKGPLPYNAACIANGFIGQLSVQATDTSIFAIAMVTVIVVTGPPDGWLSDRSRWKVALVCASTWVLPIITSSVALGKGYYSAVSGNWCWIHTEPAYLRYALAHAWRFFFIFSEIGLYAYLYIHLKKRFRTMNFLIANQVNTSTGSSNRSHCSFVSADRPRGPELKIHVSQVQFTEETSTEKAPPMDRPDISDEEAPPPMQYYYPPRTSRAHVRHSSIPVMDEKRQRQVAKILLLNAYPIAYIVLWIPGLCNRLVEASGHTSRVLQLMQATTQFVGFTNALTYGWNENVAKSMREAAERR
;
A
#
# COMPACT_ATOMS: atom_id res chain seq x y z
N MET A 1 2.36 45.50 -10.76
CA MET A 1 0.99 45.14 -11.19
C MET A 1 0.30 44.45 -10.05
N THR A 2 -0.79 44.99 -9.54
CA THR A 2 -1.60 44.37 -8.48
C THR A 2 -2.37 43.19 -9.05
N LEU A 3 -2.27 42.02 -8.44
CA LEU A 3 -3.07 40.84 -8.80
C LEU A 3 -4.55 41.14 -8.58
N SER A 4 -5.43 40.65 -9.47
CA SER A 4 -6.88 40.70 -9.20
C SER A 4 -7.19 39.89 -7.93
N HIS A 5 -8.28 40.21 -7.22
CA HIS A 5 -8.68 39.48 -6.00
C HIS A 5 -8.79 37.97 -6.23
N PHE A 6 -9.31 37.57 -7.40
CA PHE A 6 -9.39 36.14 -7.76
C PHE A 6 -7.99 35.52 -7.96
N ALA A 7 -7.09 36.20 -8.69
CA ALA A 7 -5.73 35.70 -8.93
C ALA A 7 -4.93 35.63 -7.61
N LEU A 8 -5.14 36.57 -6.69
CA LEU A 8 -4.54 36.54 -5.36
C LEU A 8 -5.06 35.35 -4.55
N ALA A 9 -6.37 35.13 -4.49
CA ALA A 9 -6.96 33.99 -3.79
C ALA A 9 -6.41 32.64 -4.34
N LEU A 10 -6.33 32.51 -5.66
CA LEU A 10 -5.75 31.32 -6.30
C LEU A 10 -4.27 31.14 -5.98
N ALA A 11 -3.48 32.23 -6.01
CA ALA A 11 -2.05 32.19 -5.66
C ALA A 11 -1.82 31.78 -4.20
N VAL A 12 -2.60 32.34 -3.27
CA VAL A 12 -2.53 31.99 -1.83
C VAL A 12 -2.91 30.55 -1.60
N ALA A 13 -4.03 30.06 -2.19
CA ALA A 13 -4.47 28.67 -2.05
C ALA A 13 -3.41 27.67 -2.56
N ASN A 14 -2.83 27.95 -3.73
CA ASN A 14 -1.77 27.13 -4.30
C ASN A 14 -0.49 27.16 -3.44
N PHE A 15 -0.09 28.32 -2.96
CA PHE A 15 1.09 28.47 -2.11
C PHE A 15 0.95 27.71 -0.79
N VAL A 16 -0.20 27.87 -0.12
CA VAL A 16 -0.48 27.16 1.14
C VAL A 16 -0.49 25.66 0.93
N GLY A 17 -1.21 25.18 -0.10
CA GLY A 17 -1.27 23.75 -0.42
C GLY A 17 0.11 23.15 -0.74
N SER A 18 0.89 23.83 -1.59
CA SER A 18 2.25 23.38 -1.97
C SER A 18 3.21 23.37 -0.79
N THR A 19 3.14 24.36 0.08
CA THR A 19 3.99 24.42 1.27
C THR A 19 3.66 23.31 2.26
N LEU A 20 2.37 23.09 2.53
CA LEU A 20 1.93 21.97 3.38
C LEU A 20 2.30 20.61 2.77
N SER A 21 2.21 20.49 1.46
CA SER A 21 2.63 19.28 0.71
C SER A 21 4.13 19.04 0.85
N ALA A 22 4.97 20.07 0.69
CA ALA A 22 6.42 19.96 0.87
C ALA A 22 6.77 19.58 2.30
N LEU A 23 6.15 20.19 3.30
CA LEU A 23 6.36 19.86 4.71
C LEU A 23 5.92 18.42 5.04
N GLY A 24 4.75 18.03 4.56
CA GLY A 24 4.21 16.69 4.78
C GLY A 24 5.06 15.59 4.13
N SER A 25 5.39 15.74 2.86
CA SER A 25 6.25 14.77 2.15
C SER A 25 7.68 14.76 2.68
N GLY A 26 8.22 15.91 3.05
CA GLY A 26 9.50 16.04 3.79
C GLY A 26 9.48 15.28 5.11
N PHE A 27 8.38 15.38 5.87
CA PHE A 27 8.19 14.61 7.10
C PHE A 27 8.23 13.10 6.85
N ILE A 28 7.58 12.58 5.79
CA ILE A 28 7.66 11.15 5.43
C ILE A 28 9.11 10.74 5.16
N ILE A 29 9.86 11.54 4.39
CA ILE A 29 11.26 11.28 4.06
C ILE A 29 12.12 11.25 5.33
N LEU A 30 11.94 12.22 6.22
CA LEU A 30 12.66 12.28 7.50
C LEU A 30 12.33 11.07 8.39
N CYS A 31 11.06 10.70 8.51
CA CYS A 31 10.65 9.49 9.22
C CYS A 31 11.32 8.23 8.67
N TYR A 32 11.41 8.11 7.34
CA TYR A 32 12.07 6.96 6.71
C TYR A 32 13.59 6.91 7.00
N VAL A 33 14.26 8.05 7.06
CA VAL A 33 15.70 8.16 7.31
C VAL A 33 16.03 7.93 8.79
N PHE A 34 15.31 8.58 9.71
CA PHE A 34 15.67 8.67 11.11
C PHE A 34 14.98 7.65 12.02
N LEU A 35 13.79 7.14 11.65
CA LEU A 35 13.12 6.16 12.47
C LEU A 35 13.58 4.72 12.14
N PRO A 36 13.85 3.88 13.17
CA PRO A 36 14.23 2.47 13.00
C PRO A 36 13.01 1.60 12.65
N VAL A 37 12.23 2.01 11.63
CA VAL A 37 11.07 1.25 11.19
C VAL A 37 11.51 0.00 10.41
N LYS A 38 10.89 -1.15 10.68
CA LYS A 38 11.13 -2.36 9.88
C LYS A 38 10.82 -2.06 8.42
N ARG A 39 11.86 -1.96 7.59
CA ARG A 39 11.78 -1.55 6.17
C ARG A 39 11.13 -2.66 5.34
N HIS A 40 9.81 -2.62 5.21
CA HIS A 40 9.05 -3.46 4.26
C HIS A 40 9.04 -2.83 2.87
N HIS A 41 8.77 -3.63 1.85
CA HIS A 41 8.69 -3.20 0.44
C HIS A 41 7.74 -2.00 0.21
N ARG A 42 6.63 -1.93 0.96
CA ARG A 42 5.66 -0.82 0.88
C ARG A 42 6.26 0.54 1.26
N HIS A 43 7.22 0.57 2.19
CA HIS A 43 7.86 1.84 2.60
C HIS A 43 8.70 2.45 1.48
N LEU A 44 9.29 1.62 0.60
CA LEU A 44 10.01 2.10 -0.59
C LEU A 44 9.07 2.76 -1.60
N LEU A 45 7.88 2.18 -1.82
CA LEU A 45 6.88 2.77 -2.71
C LEU A 45 6.36 4.10 -2.17
N ILE A 46 6.07 4.17 -0.86
CA ILE A 46 5.63 5.40 -0.20
C ILE A 46 6.75 6.46 -0.22
N LEU A 47 8.01 6.06 0.00
CA LEU A 47 9.15 6.97 -0.08
C LEU A 47 9.30 7.54 -1.49
N ASN A 48 9.18 6.70 -2.52
CA ASN A 48 9.24 7.13 -3.92
C ASN A 48 8.16 8.18 -4.23
N LEU A 49 6.93 7.94 -3.79
CA LEU A 49 5.83 8.89 -3.88
C LEU A 49 6.14 10.18 -3.13
N ALA A 50 6.63 10.08 -1.88
CA ALA A 50 6.96 11.25 -1.07
C ALA A 50 8.08 12.10 -1.69
N VAL A 51 9.06 11.49 -2.37
CA VAL A 51 10.11 12.22 -3.10
C VAL A 51 9.50 13.03 -4.25
N ALA A 52 8.61 12.44 -5.04
CA ALA A 52 7.93 13.13 -6.14
C ALA A 52 7.08 14.31 -5.61
N ASP A 53 6.29 14.09 -4.56
CA ASP A 53 5.46 15.11 -3.92
C ASP A 53 6.31 16.24 -3.29
N PHE A 54 7.43 15.91 -2.69
CA PHE A 54 8.35 16.89 -2.11
C PHE A 54 8.94 17.80 -3.17
N ILE A 55 9.42 17.24 -4.29
CA ILE A 55 9.95 18.01 -5.43
C ILE A 55 8.85 18.93 -5.98
N ASN A 56 7.63 18.41 -6.17
CA ASN A 56 6.49 19.20 -6.66
C ASN A 56 6.09 20.32 -5.70
N GLY A 57 5.97 20.01 -4.39
CA GLY A 57 5.62 20.97 -3.36
C GLY A 57 6.65 22.10 -3.22
N LEU A 58 7.96 21.77 -3.26
CA LEU A 58 9.02 22.78 -3.27
C LEU A 58 8.98 23.64 -4.52
N ASN A 59 8.87 23.05 -5.69
CA ASN A 59 8.82 23.77 -6.96
C ASN A 59 7.66 24.79 -6.99
N ASN A 60 6.46 24.35 -6.60
CA ASN A 60 5.27 25.20 -6.60
C ASN A 60 5.27 26.18 -5.41
N GLY A 61 5.84 25.81 -4.26
CA GLY A 61 6.03 26.72 -3.12
C GLY A 61 6.95 27.88 -3.46
N ILE A 62 8.12 27.61 -4.09
CA ILE A 62 9.08 28.65 -4.52
C ILE A 62 8.43 29.58 -5.54
N SER A 63 7.73 29.05 -6.55
CA SER A 63 7.04 29.88 -7.53
C SER A 63 5.91 30.70 -6.89
N GLY A 64 5.19 30.13 -5.91
CA GLY A 64 4.16 30.82 -5.14
C GLY A 64 4.69 32.02 -4.35
N VAL A 65 5.85 31.89 -3.67
CA VAL A 65 6.52 33.02 -3.02
C VAL A 65 6.82 34.13 -4.02
N PHE A 66 7.37 33.77 -5.19
CA PHE A 66 7.68 34.74 -6.23
C PHE A 66 6.41 35.48 -6.71
N VAL A 67 5.34 34.73 -7.00
CA VAL A 67 4.07 35.30 -7.47
C VAL A 67 3.46 36.25 -6.47
N LEU A 68 3.47 35.89 -5.18
CA LEU A 68 2.93 36.73 -4.10
C LEU A 68 3.76 37.99 -3.87
N ALA A 69 5.11 37.91 -4.04
CA ALA A 69 6.02 39.02 -3.81
C ALA A 69 6.17 39.96 -5.02
N LYS A 70 6.19 39.41 -6.24
CA LYS A 70 6.54 40.17 -7.46
C LYS A 70 5.46 40.15 -8.54
N GLY A 71 4.42 39.32 -8.38
CA GLY A 71 3.36 39.15 -9.39
C GLY A 71 3.64 37.97 -10.33
N PRO A 72 2.92 37.90 -11.47
CA PRO A 72 2.97 36.73 -12.38
C PRO A 72 4.40 36.41 -12.83
N LEU A 73 4.67 35.12 -13.02
CA LEU A 73 5.98 34.61 -13.44
C LEU A 73 6.33 35.13 -14.84
N PRO A 74 7.50 35.76 -15.02
CA PRO A 74 7.97 36.14 -16.35
C PRO A 74 8.46 34.91 -17.12
N TYR A 75 8.37 34.95 -18.46
CA TYR A 75 8.97 33.92 -19.29
C TYR A 75 10.50 34.07 -19.33
N ASN A 76 11.19 33.16 -18.64
CA ASN A 76 12.64 33.11 -18.56
C ASN A 76 13.11 31.67 -18.24
N ALA A 77 14.42 31.48 -18.07
CA ALA A 77 14.99 30.16 -17.74
C ALA A 77 14.41 29.55 -16.44
N ALA A 78 14.11 30.39 -15.43
CA ALA A 78 13.47 29.92 -14.18
C ALA A 78 12.05 29.42 -14.42
N CYS A 79 11.28 30.06 -15.31
CA CYS A 79 9.97 29.60 -15.73
C CYS A 79 10.07 28.24 -16.44
N ILE A 80 10.99 28.07 -17.37
CA ILE A 80 11.21 26.81 -18.09
C ILE A 80 11.58 25.71 -17.09
N ALA A 81 12.49 25.98 -16.15
CA ALA A 81 12.87 25.03 -15.11
C ALA A 81 11.68 24.67 -14.20
N ASN A 82 10.86 25.66 -13.79
CA ASN A 82 9.65 25.42 -13.01
C ASN A 82 8.66 24.52 -13.75
N GLY A 83 8.43 24.78 -15.05
CA GLY A 83 7.56 23.94 -15.89
C GLY A 83 8.07 22.50 -16.04
N PHE A 84 9.37 22.34 -16.28
CA PHE A 84 10.01 21.02 -16.40
C PHE A 84 9.92 20.22 -15.10
N ILE A 85 10.36 20.82 -13.98
CA ILE A 85 10.33 20.17 -12.67
C ILE A 85 8.88 19.86 -12.25
N GLY A 86 7.96 20.80 -12.51
CA GLY A 86 6.54 20.61 -12.22
C GLY A 86 5.94 19.45 -12.99
N GLN A 87 6.17 19.36 -14.29
CA GLN A 87 5.67 18.26 -15.13
C GLN A 87 6.29 16.92 -14.69
N LEU A 88 7.61 16.88 -14.52
CA LEU A 88 8.34 15.70 -14.09
C LEU A 88 7.81 15.14 -12.78
N SER A 89 7.72 15.99 -11.75
CA SER A 89 7.31 15.57 -10.40
C SER A 89 5.83 15.17 -10.32
N VAL A 90 4.94 15.93 -10.95
CA VAL A 90 3.49 15.61 -10.96
C VAL A 90 3.23 14.28 -11.67
N GLN A 91 3.86 14.01 -12.81
CA GLN A 91 3.72 12.74 -13.50
C GLN A 91 4.38 11.59 -12.73
N ALA A 92 5.50 11.85 -12.01
CA ALA A 92 6.11 10.86 -11.12
C ALA A 92 5.20 10.50 -9.94
N THR A 93 4.42 11.47 -9.41
CA THR A 93 3.35 11.19 -8.44
C THR A 93 2.27 10.30 -9.06
N ASP A 94 1.75 10.65 -10.24
CA ASP A 94 0.71 9.89 -10.95
C ASP A 94 1.16 8.42 -11.17
N THR A 95 2.35 8.20 -11.70
CA THR A 95 2.92 6.85 -11.95
C THR A 95 3.24 6.08 -10.66
N SER A 96 3.67 6.78 -9.59
CA SER A 96 3.97 6.16 -8.30
C SER A 96 2.69 5.63 -7.62
N ILE A 97 1.60 6.39 -7.67
CA ILE A 97 0.32 5.97 -7.10
C ILE A 97 -0.25 4.79 -7.91
N PHE A 98 -0.16 4.84 -9.23
CA PHE A 98 -0.53 3.72 -10.09
C PHE A 98 0.30 2.46 -9.78
N ALA A 99 1.62 2.59 -9.56
CA ALA A 99 2.47 1.48 -9.15
C ALA A 99 2.06 0.90 -7.79
N ILE A 100 1.69 1.75 -6.81
CA ILE A 100 1.15 1.31 -5.51
C ILE A 100 -0.14 0.49 -5.72
N ALA A 101 -1.06 0.96 -6.56
CA ALA A 101 -2.30 0.27 -6.87
C ALA A 101 -2.04 -1.09 -7.54
N MET A 102 -1.16 -1.15 -8.53
CA MET A 102 -0.76 -2.38 -9.22
C MET A 102 -0.13 -3.39 -8.27
N VAL A 103 0.86 -2.96 -7.47
CA VAL A 103 1.53 -3.81 -6.47
C VAL A 103 0.50 -4.34 -5.46
N THR A 104 -0.43 -3.51 -5.01
CA THR A 104 -1.50 -3.92 -4.09
C THR A 104 -2.35 -5.03 -4.69
N VAL A 105 -2.81 -4.87 -5.93
CA VAL A 105 -3.61 -5.88 -6.62
C VAL A 105 -2.81 -7.19 -6.78
N ILE A 106 -1.58 -7.13 -7.28
CA ILE A 106 -0.73 -8.32 -7.48
C ILE A 106 -0.51 -9.09 -6.18
N VAL A 107 -0.25 -8.40 -5.06
CA VAL A 107 -0.01 -9.06 -3.77
C VAL A 107 -1.27 -9.65 -3.17
N VAL A 108 -2.43 -8.98 -3.34
CA VAL A 108 -3.70 -9.47 -2.78
C VAL A 108 -4.26 -10.64 -3.59
N THR A 109 -4.15 -10.60 -4.91
CA THR A 109 -4.73 -11.62 -5.82
C THR A 109 -3.77 -12.75 -6.18
N GLY A 110 -2.46 -12.49 -6.08
CA GLY A 110 -1.40 -13.42 -6.46
C GLY A 110 -1.21 -14.61 -5.52
N PRO A 111 -0.44 -15.63 -5.95
CA PRO A 111 -0.07 -16.77 -5.12
C PRO A 111 0.85 -16.32 -3.96
N PRO A 112 0.93 -17.11 -2.86
CA PRO A 112 1.77 -16.81 -1.70
C PRO A 112 3.25 -16.61 -2.06
N ASP A 113 3.73 -17.41 -3.01
CA ASP A 113 5.13 -17.44 -3.48
C ASP A 113 5.33 -16.60 -4.76
N GLY A 114 4.45 -15.64 -5.00
CA GLY A 114 4.51 -14.77 -6.18
C GLY A 114 5.78 -13.91 -6.24
N TRP A 115 6.04 -13.34 -7.42
CA TRP A 115 7.23 -12.54 -7.75
C TRP A 115 7.55 -11.41 -6.73
N LEU A 116 6.52 -10.82 -6.11
CA LEU A 116 6.65 -9.79 -5.05
C LEU A 116 6.68 -10.37 -3.63
N SER A 117 6.39 -11.65 -3.44
CA SER A 117 6.49 -12.32 -2.14
C SER A 117 7.94 -12.57 -1.72
N ASP A 118 8.84 -12.69 -2.69
CA ASP A 118 10.26 -12.84 -2.44
C ASP A 118 10.84 -11.58 -1.78
N ARG A 119 11.65 -11.77 -0.73
CA ARG A 119 12.27 -10.74 0.13
C ARG A 119 13.22 -9.78 -0.61
N SER A 120 13.21 -9.80 -1.93
CA SER A 120 14.14 -9.09 -2.79
C SER A 120 13.78 -7.60 -2.93
N ARG A 121 14.51 -6.74 -2.25
CA ARG A 121 14.34 -5.27 -2.29
C ARG A 121 14.60 -4.68 -3.68
N TRP A 122 15.44 -5.34 -4.49
CA TRP A 122 15.79 -4.83 -5.81
C TRP A 122 14.59 -4.83 -6.78
N LYS A 123 13.67 -5.79 -6.64
CA LYS A 123 12.43 -5.83 -7.46
C LYS A 123 11.54 -4.60 -7.23
N VAL A 124 11.40 -4.20 -5.96
CA VAL A 124 10.63 -2.99 -5.62
C VAL A 124 11.40 -1.73 -6.03
N ALA A 125 12.73 -1.71 -5.87
CA ALA A 125 13.55 -0.60 -6.37
C ALA A 125 13.41 -0.44 -7.89
N LEU A 126 13.35 -1.54 -8.64
CA LEU A 126 13.10 -1.52 -10.08
C LEU A 126 11.71 -0.94 -10.41
N VAL A 127 10.67 -1.33 -9.66
CA VAL A 127 9.34 -0.73 -9.80
C VAL A 127 9.38 0.76 -9.52
N CYS A 128 10.05 1.20 -8.44
CA CYS A 128 10.21 2.64 -8.13
C CYS A 128 10.97 3.37 -9.24
N ALA A 129 12.05 2.80 -9.78
CA ALA A 129 12.79 3.41 -10.89
C ALA A 129 11.94 3.51 -12.16
N SER A 130 11.12 2.50 -12.46
CA SER A 130 10.26 2.50 -13.64
C SER A 130 9.20 3.61 -13.62
N THR A 131 8.77 4.07 -12.43
CA THR A 131 7.80 5.17 -12.32
C THR A 131 8.34 6.52 -12.82
N TRP A 132 9.66 6.68 -12.94
CA TRP A 132 10.30 7.91 -13.44
C TRP A 132 10.53 7.91 -14.94
N VAL A 133 10.42 6.75 -15.61
CA VAL A 133 10.75 6.62 -17.04
C VAL A 133 9.81 7.48 -17.90
N LEU A 134 8.50 7.32 -17.75
CA LEU A 134 7.52 8.10 -18.50
C LEU A 134 7.62 9.61 -18.22
N PRO A 135 7.69 10.06 -16.95
CA PRO A 135 7.89 11.47 -16.61
C PRO A 135 9.13 12.07 -17.25
N ILE A 136 10.27 11.38 -17.20
CA ILE A 136 11.52 11.85 -17.80
C ILE A 136 11.38 12.00 -19.32
N ILE A 137 10.80 11.01 -19.99
CA ILE A 137 10.62 11.07 -21.46
C ILE A 137 9.72 12.26 -21.84
N THR A 138 8.55 12.37 -21.25
CA THR A 138 7.57 13.40 -21.64
C THR A 138 8.03 14.81 -21.31
N SER A 139 8.63 15.01 -20.12
CA SER A 139 9.15 16.34 -19.74
C SER A 139 10.39 16.73 -20.54
N SER A 140 11.28 15.78 -20.88
CA SER A 140 12.45 16.04 -21.73
C SER A 140 12.04 16.38 -23.17
N VAL A 141 11.03 15.72 -23.71
CA VAL A 141 10.47 16.07 -25.02
C VAL A 141 9.90 17.50 -24.99
N ALA A 142 9.12 17.85 -23.95
CA ALA A 142 8.57 19.19 -23.81
C ALA A 142 9.68 20.26 -23.68
N LEU A 143 10.75 19.96 -22.93
CA LEU A 143 11.89 20.84 -22.78
C LEU A 143 12.67 21.01 -24.10
N GLY A 144 13.02 19.91 -24.77
CA GLY A 144 13.78 19.93 -26.01
C GLY A 144 13.07 20.62 -27.18
N LYS A 145 11.72 20.66 -27.14
CA LYS A 145 10.89 21.36 -28.12
C LYS A 145 10.52 22.79 -27.69
N GLY A 146 10.90 23.24 -26.49
CA GLY A 146 10.61 24.58 -26.01
C GLY A 146 9.14 24.84 -25.71
N TYR A 147 8.38 23.82 -25.29
CA TYR A 147 6.93 23.93 -25.09
C TYR A 147 6.53 24.57 -23.76
N TYR A 148 7.43 24.89 -22.85
CA TYR A 148 7.11 25.54 -21.58
C TYR A 148 6.89 27.03 -21.71
N SER A 149 5.85 27.57 -21.07
CA SER A 149 5.55 28.99 -21.01
C SER A 149 4.79 29.36 -19.72
N ALA A 150 4.70 30.64 -19.43
CA ALA A 150 3.91 31.17 -18.32
C ALA A 150 2.42 31.18 -18.70
N VAL A 151 1.68 30.15 -18.31
CA VAL A 151 0.29 29.95 -18.78
C VAL A 151 -0.78 30.34 -17.77
N SER A 152 -0.49 30.22 -16.46
CA SER A 152 -1.49 30.46 -15.40
C SER A 152 -1.14 31.64 -14.48
N GLY A 153 0.03 32.26 -14.67
CA GLY A 153 0.54 33.27 -13.76
C GLY A 153 1.14 32.71 -12.47
N ASN A 154 0.72 31.54 -12.00
CA ASN A 154 1.21 30.89 -10.77
C ASN A 154 2.37 29.95 -10.99
N TRP A 155 2.42 29.28 -12.11
CA TRP A 155 3.51 28.38 -12.55
C TRP A 155 3.63 28.39 -14.06
N CYS A 156 4.73 27.87 -14.54
CA CYS A 156 4.96 27.64 -15.96
C CYS A 156 4.55 26.21 -16.33
N TRP A 157 3.98 26.05 -17.52
CA TRP A 157 3.47 24.77 -18.03
C TRP A 157 3.57 24.70 -19.55
N ILE A 158 3.20 23.56 -20.13
CA ILE A 158 3.09 23.39 -21.58
C ILE A 158 2.10 24.42 -22.16
N HIS A 159 2.42 24.99 -23.33
CA HIS A 159 1.57 25.94 -24.06
C HIS A 159 0.11 25.47 -24.16
N THR A 160 -0.83 26.45 -24.21
CA THR A 160 -2.25 26.16 -24.44
C THR A 160 -2.53 25.71 -25.84
N GLU A 161 -1.82 26.26 -26.82
CA GLU A 161 -2.00 25.99 -28.24
C GLU A 161 -0.71 25.46 -28.88
N PRO A 162 -0.83 24.38 -29.66
CA PRO A 162 -2.02 23.55 -29.88
C PRO A 162 -2.37 22.67 -28.68
N ALA A 163 -3.66 22.56 -28.35
CA ALA A 163 -4.15 21.88 -27.16
C ALA A 163 -3.72 20.41 -27.06
N TYR A 164 -3.56 19.71 -28.20
CA TYR A 164 -3.16 18.29 -28.21
C TYR A 164 -1.81 18.04 -27.52
N LEU A 165 -0.88 19.01 -27.49
CA LEU A 165 0.40 18.87 -26.84
C LEU A 165 0.28 18.66 -25.33
N ARG A 166 -0.61 19.43 -24.67
CA ARG A 166 -0.87 19.26 -23.23
C ARG A 166 -1.46 17.89 -22.92
N TYR A 167 -2.36 17.42 -23.79
CA TYR A 167 -2.95 16.10 -23.59
C TYR A 167 -1.94 14.99 -23.86
N ALA A 168 -1.24 15.01 -24.97
CA ALA A 168 -0.27 13.97 -25.33
C ALA A 168 0.89 13.85 -24.33
N LEU A 169 1.40 14.99 -23.83
CA LEU A 169 2.58 15.00 -22.95
C LEU A 169 2.25 14.97 -21.45
N ALA A 170 1.00 15.31 -21.05
CA ALA A 170 0.66 15.39 -19.63
C ALA A 170 -0.73 14.82 -19.31
N HIS A 171 -1.82 15.45 -19.78
CA HIS A 171 -3.16 15.17 -19.26
C HIS A 171 -3.71 13.81 -19.64
N ALA A 172 -3.44 13.29 -20.85
CA ALA A 172 -3.92 11.98 -21.28
C ALA A 172 -3.37 10.85 -20.40
N TRP A 173 -2.11 10.95 -20.01
CA TRP A 173 -1.49 10.00 -19.09
C TRP A 173 -2.15 10.00 -17.71
N ARG A 174 -2.47 11.19 -17.19
CA ARG A 174 -3.18 11.32 -15.92
C ARG A 174 -4.57 10.72 -15.97
N PHE A 175 -5.34 10.99 -17.02
CA PHE A 175 -6.64 10.36 -17.23
C PHE A 175 -6.51 8.83 -17.27
N PHE A 176 -5.53 8.34 -18.04
CA PHE A 176 -5.24 6.91 -18.14
C PHE A 176 -4.95 6.28 -16.77
N PHE A 177 -4.08 6.89 -15.95
CA PHE A 177 -3.74 6.35 -14.63
C PHE A 177 -4.95 6.38 -13.69
N ILE A 178 -5.68 7.49 -13.60
CA ILE A 178 -6.86 7.59 -12.72
C ILE A 178 -7.94 6.57 -13.10
N PHE A 179 -8.27 6.42 -14.38
CA PHE A 179 -9.26 5.43 -14.80
C PHE A 179 -8.77 3.99 -14.58
N SER A 180 -7.48 3.73 -14.80
CA SER A 180 -6.87 2.44 -14.51
C SER A 180 -6.91 2.12 -13.01
N GLU A 181 -6.64 3.09 -12.15
CA GLU A 181 -6.74 2.94 -10.69
C GLU A 181 -8.16 2.61 -10.26
N ILE A 182 -9.15 3.33 -10.77
CA ILE A 182 -10.57 3.04 -10.50
C ILE A 182 -10.91 1.61 -10.92
N GLY A 183 -10.47 1.18 -12.10
CA GLY A 183 -10.65 -0.20 -12.59
C GLY A 183 -9.97 -1.25 -11.71
N LEU A 184 -8.72 -1.00 -11.29
CA LEU A 184 -7.96 -1.88 -10.39
C LEU A 184 -8.66 -2.04 -9.04
N TYR A 185 -9.16 -0.94 -8.45
CA TYR A 185 -9.86 -1.01 -7.16
C TYR A 185 -11.24 -1.65 -7.28
N ALA A 186 -11.97 -1.42 -8.37
CA ALA A 186 -13.22 -2.13 -8.65
C ALA A 186 -12.96 -3.66 -8.76
N TYR A 187 -11.92 -4.05 -9.50
CA TYR A 187 -11.49 -5.44 -9.60
C TYR A 187 -11.13 -6.03 -8.23
N LEU A 188 -10.30 -5.33 -7.45
CA LEU A 188 -9.89 -5.75 -6.11
C LEU A 188 -11.09 -5.93 -5.18
N TYR A 189 -12.03 -4.99 -5.18
CA TYR A 189 -13.25 -5.07 -4.39
C TYR A 189 -14.10 -6.31 -4.76
N ILE A 190 -14.32 -6.55 -6.05
CA ILE A 190 -15.07 -7.70 -6.54
C ILE A 190 -14.36 -9.02 -6.16
N HIS A 191 -13.04 -9.07 -6.32
CA HIS A 191 -12.22 -10.22 -5.97
C HIS A 191 -12.32 -10.56 -4.48
N LEU A 192 -12.14 -9.56 -3.61
CA LEU A 192 -12.24 -9.72 -2.16
C LEU A 192 -13.66 -10.14 -1.74
N LYS A 193 -14.70 -9.51 -2.29
CA LYS A 193 -16.10 -9.85 -2.00
C LYS A 193 -16.42 -11.31 -2.35
N LYS A 194 -15.97 -11.77 -3.53
CA LYS A 194 -16.11 -13.18 -3.94
C LYS A 194 -15.40 -14.12 -2.96
N ARG A 195 -14.17 -13.79 -2.58
CA ARG A 195 -13.36 -14.62 -1.67
C ARG A 195 -13.97 -14.70 -0.26
N PHE A 196 -14.44 -13.58 0.29
CA PHE A 196 -15.12 -13.57 1.58
C PHE A 196 -16.44 -14.36 1.55
N ARG A 197 -17.21 -14.25 0.47
CA ARG A 197 -18.45 -15.03 0.29
C ARG A 197 -18.18 -16.53 0.28
N THR A 198 -17.16 -16.97 -0.43
CA THR A 198 -16.76 -18.39 -0.48
C THR A 198 -16.31 -18.89 0.89
N MET A 199 -15.51 -18.11 1.63
CA MET A 199 -15.10 -18.47 2.99
C MET A 199 -16.27 -18.59 3.95
N ASN A 200 -17.20 -17.64 3.95
CA ASN A 200 -18.41 -17.69 4.80
C ASN A 200 -19.28 -18.91 4.47
N PHE A 201 -19.41 -19.27 3.18
CA PHE A 201 -20.13 -20.47 2.77
C PHE A 201 -19.45 -21.76 3.27
N LEU A 202 -18.12 -21.85 3.21
CA LEU A 202 -17.37 -23.00 3.72
C LEU A 202 -17.49 -23.14 5.23
N ILE A 203 -17.41 -22.04 5.98
CA ILE A 203 -17.59 -22.03 7.45
C ILE A 203 -19.01 -22.46 7.83
N ALA A 204 -20.04 -21.95 7.16
CA ALA A 204 -21.42 -22.31 7.39
C ALA A 204 -21.68 -23.81 7.14
N ASN A 205 -21.12 -24.37 6.07
CA ASN A 205 -21.22 -25.80 5.79
C ASN A 205 -20.47 -26.66 6.81
N GLN A 206 -19.35 -26.23 7.32
CA GLN A 206 -18.59 -26.96 8.34
C GLN A 206 -19.32 -26.99 9.68
N VAL A 207 -19.97 -25.90 10.07
CA VAL A 207 -20.83 -25.85 11.27
C VAL A 207 -22.02 -26.78 11.11
N ASN A 208 -22.69 -26.78 9.96
CA ASN A 208 -23.84 -27.67 9.72
C ASN A 208 -23.47 -29.15 9.68
N THR A 209 -22.24 -29.51 9.23
CA THR A 209 -21.77 -30.90 9.21
C THR A 209 -21.41 -31.38 10.61
N SER A 210 -20.92 -30.52 11.49
CA SER A 210 -20.61 -30.86 12.88
C SER A 210 -21.85 -31.00 13.76
N THR A 211 -22.91 -30.24 13.47
CA THR A 211 -24.21 -30.36 14.15
C THR A 211 -25.08 -31.50 13.63
N GLY A 212 -24.89 -31.89 12.34
CA GLY A 212 -25.65 -32.98 11.72
C GLY A 212 -25.20 -34.41 12.10
N SER A 213 -24.01 -34.57 12.68
CA SER A 213 -23.46 -35.87 13.08
C SER A 213 -23.96 -36.35 14.45
N SER A 214 -24.74 -35.53 15.17
CA SER A 214 -25.31 -35.90 16.49
C SER A 214 -26.70 -36.54 16.45
N ASN A 215 -27.34 -36.69 15.26
CA ASN A 215 -28.71 -37.18 15.16
C ASN A 215 -28.92 -38.22 14.05
N ARG A 216 -28.14 -39.33 14.08
CA ARG A 216 -28.54 -40.58 13.40
C ARG A 216 -27.78 -41.77 13.96
N SER A 217 -28.27 -42.28 15.11
CA SER A 217 -28.13 -43.67 15.50
C SER A 217 -29.33 -44.05 16.37
N HIS A 218 -30.48 -44.23 15.74
CA HIS A 218 -31.50 -45.06 16.31
C HIS A 218 -31.06 -46.52 16.05
N CYS A 219 -30.29 -47.08 16.95
CA CYS A 219 -30.24 -48.52 17.19
C CYS A 219 -30.80 -48.79 18.57
N SER A 220 -31.98 -49.30 18.58
CA SER A 220 -32.59 -49.97 19.74
C SER A 220 -31.65 -51.10 20.19
N PHE A 221 -31.16 -51.05 21.40
CA PHE A 221 -30.94 -52.26 22.18
C PHE A 221 -30.73 -51.92 23.66
N VAL A 222 -31.67 -52.36 24.49
CA VAL A 222 -31.60 -52.93 25.87
C VAL A 222 -30.70 -52.23 26.91
N SER A 223 -31.39 -51.84 27.95
CA SER A 223 -30.99 -51.55 29.34
C SER A 223 -29.71 -52.25 29.82
N ALA A 224 -28.77 -51.45 30.33
CA ALA A 224 -27.94 -51.82 31.48
C ALA A 224 -27.42 -50.54 32.16
N ASP A 225 -27.70 -50.42 33.42
CA ASP A 225 -27.20 -49.42 34.37
C ASP A 225 -25.71 -49.19 34.29
N ARG A 226 -25.29 -47.91 34.22
CA ARG A 226 -23.96 -47.48 34.72
C ARG A 226 -23.90 -45.97 35.00
N PRO A 227 -23.07 -45.56 35.97
CA PRO A 227 -23.18 -44.29 36.69
C PRO A 227 -22.59 -43.08 35.97
N ARG A 228 -23.08 -41.91 36.37
CA ARG A 228 -22.64 -40.57 35.93
C ARG A 228 -21.15 -40.33 36.09
N GLY A 229 -20.44 -40.04 35.01
CA GLY A 229 -19.09 -39.48 34.99
C GLY A 229 -19.14 -37.99 34.69
N PRO A 230 -18.09 -37.22 34.99
CA PRO A 230 -18.17 -35.77 35.14
C PRO A 230 -18.19 -34.99 33.84
N GLU A 231 -18.90 -33.87 33.91
CA GLU A 231 -19.03 -32.82 32.89
C GLU A 231 -17.67 -32.30 32.40
N LEU A 232 -17.39 -32.44 31.11
CA LEU A 232 -16.18 -31.92 30.46
C LEU A 232 -16.37 -30.43 30.17
N LYS A 233 -15.89 -29.55 31.06
CA LYS A 233 -15.76 -28.13 30.82
C LYS A 233 -14.60 -27.89 29.87
N ILE A 234 -14.87 -27.44 28.63
CA ILE A 234 -13.85 -27.04 27.69
C ILE A 234 -13.32 -25.66 28.13
N HIS A 235 -12.16 -25.66 28.76
CA HIS A 235 -11.38 -24.45 29.01
C HIS A 235 -10.63 -24.07 27.73
N VAL A 236 -11.00 -22.94 27.14
CA VAL A 236 -10.20 -22.32 26.08
C VAL A 236 -9.01 -21.62 26.75
N SER A 237 -7.87 -22.30 26.79
CA SER A 237 -6.63 -21.72 27.26
C SER A 237 -6.05 -20.78 26.18
N GLN A 238 -6.01 -19.50 26.48
CA GLN A 238 -5.14 -18.56 25.76
C GLN A 238 -3.68 -18.92 26.06
N VAL A 239 -2.98 -19.41 25.04
CA VAL A 239 -1.52 -19.63 25.13
C VAL A 239 -0.84 -18.28 24.88
N GLN A 240 -0.35 -17.66 25.94
CA GLN A 240 0.64 -16.58 25.87
C GLN A 240 2.00 -17.23 25.56
N PHE A 241 2.56 -16.90 24.41
CA PHE A 241 3.95 -17.22 24.10
C PHE A 241 4.85 -16.14 24.71
N THR A 242 5.52 -16.50 25.78
CA THR A 242 6.70 -15.79 26.30
C THR A 242 7.90 -16.33 25.55
N GLU A 243 8.66 -15.47 24.91
CA GLU A 243 9.88 -15.76 24.18
C GLU A 243 11.04 -15.72 25.20
N GLU A 244 11.42 -16.88 25.76
CA GLU A 244 12.65 -17.00 26.55
C GLU A 244 13.78 -17.54 25.67
N THR A 245 14.79 -16.71 25.51
CA THR A 245 16.06 -17.04 24.88
C THR A 245 16.94 -17.67 25.96
N SER A 246 17.15 -18.98 25.91
CA SER A 246 18.16 -19.67 26.72
C SER A 246 19.21 -20.28 25.82
N THR A 247 20.39 -19.69 25.87
CA THR A 247 21.64 -20.25 25.35
C THR A 247 22.23 -21.09 26.47
N GLU A 248 22.16 -22.39 26.38
CA GLU A 248 22.85 -23.27 27.31
C GLU A 248 23.79 -24.23 26.56
N LYS A 249 25.07 -24.11 26.87
CA LYS A 249 26.16 -24.96 26.41
C LYS A 249 26.11 -26.30 27.14
N ALA A 250 26.05 -27.41 26.40
CA ALA A 250 26.20 -28.76 26.95
C ALA A 250 27.69 -29.09 27.21
N PRO A 251 28.02 -29.72 28.34
CA PRO A 251 29.37 -30.27 28.63
C PRO A 251 29.57 -31.64 27.98
N PRO A 252 30.84 -32.07 27.77
CA PRO A 252 31.18 -33.33 27.13
C PRO A 252 30.95 -34.52 28.06
N MET A 253 30.37 -35.58 27.52
CA MET A 253 30.06 -36.81 28.23
C MET A 253 31.12 -37.89 27.91
N ASP A 254 31.85 -38.32 28.95
CA ASP A 254 32.78 -39.44 28.95
C ASP A 254 32.04 -40.76 28.70
N ARG A 255 32.67 -41.62 27.91
CA ARG A 255 32.27 -43.03 27.70
C ARG A 255 32.84 -43.89 28.82
N PRO A 256 32.06 -44.80 29.43
CA PRO A 256 32.62 -45.94 30.08
C PRO A 256 32.50 -47.20 29.18
N ASP A 257 33.62 -47.92 29.09
CA ASP A 257 33.70 -49.28 28.59
C ASP A 257 32.87 -50.21 29.49
N ILE A 258 32.05 -51.08 28.88
CA ILE A 258 31.47 -52.23 29.57
C ILE A 258 31.57 -53.42 28.64
N SER A 259 32.29 -54.43 29.25
CA SER A 259 32.57 -55.77 28.82
C SER A 259 31.34 -56.64 28.55
N ASP A 260 31.58 -57.64 27.74
CA ASP A 260 30.79 -58.80 27.34
C ASP A 260 29.89 -59.38 28.44
N GLU A 261 28.56 -59.44 28.16
CA GLU A 261 27.68 -60.36 28.87
C GLU A 261 26.59 -60.92 27.96
N GLU A 262 26.36 -62.19 28.09
CA GLU A 262 25.64 -63.22 27.39
C GLU A 262 24.20 -62.79 26.89
N ALA A 263 23.87 -63.11 25.65
CA ALA A 263 22.56 -62.78 24.99
C ALA A 263 21.45 -63.77 25.46
N PRO A 264 20.28 -63.30 25.88
CA PRO A 264 19.11 -64.13 26.13
C PRO A 264 18.39 -64.52 24.80
N PRO A 265 17.63 -65.66 24.80
CA PRO A 265 17.05 -66.23 23.59
C PRO A 265 15.93 -65.35 22.98
N PRO A 266 15.64 -65.48 21.67
CA PRO A 266 14.74 -64.60 20.95
C PRO A 266 13.27 -64.81 21.39
N MET A 267 12.64 -63.77 21.91
CA MET A 267 11.18 -63.74 22.10
C MET A 267 10.49 -63.64 20.75
N GLN A 268 9.61 -64.61 20.46
CA GLN A 268 8.69 -64.52 19.34
C GLN A 268 7.66 -63.43 19.60
N TYR A 269 7.82 -62.30 18.90
CA TYR A 269 6.81 -61.25 18.88
C TYR A 269 5.64 -61.65 17.99
N TYR A 270 4.47 -61.86 18.61
CA TYR A 270 3.18 -61.99 17.92
C TYR A 270 2.80 -60.65 17.35
N TYR A 271 2.88 -60.47 16.02
CA TYR A 271 2.32 -59.31 15.31
C TYR A 271 0.83 -59.50 15.10
N PRO A 272 -0.03 -58.67 15.70
CA PRO A 272 -1.45 -58.65 15.31
C PRO A 272 -1.57 -58.11 13.87
N PRO A 273 -2.56 -58.57 13.08
CA PRO A 273 -2.72 -58.16 11.70
C PRO A 273 -2.92 -56.64 11.64
N ARG A 274 -2.13 -55.97 10.79
CA ARG A 274 -2.26 -54.54 10.48
C ARG A 274 -3.66 -54.29 9.93
N THR A 275 -4.56 -53.78 10.76
CA THR A 275 -5.77 -53.13 10.27
C THR A 275 -5.34 -51.90 9.47
N SER A 276 -5.59 -51.92 8.16
CA SER A 276 -5.40 -50.80 7.28
C SER A 276 -6.25 -49.62 7.79
N ARG A 277 -5.59 -48.74 8.58
CA ARG A 277 -6.17 -47.42 8.87
C ARG A 277 -6.35 -46.71 7.55
N ALA A 278 -7.59 -46.64 7.10
CA ALA A 278 -7.97 -45.71 6.03
C ALA A 278 -7.46 -44.32 6.45
N HIS A 279 -6.43 -43.82 5.76
CA HIS A 279 -6.01 -42.44 5.88
C HIS A 279 -7.18 -41.58 5.37
N VAL A 280 -8.03 -41.17 6.30
CA VAL A 280 -8.93 -40.06 6.06
C VAL A 280 -8.01 -38.86 5.80
N ARG A 281 -7.79 -38.57 4.51
CA ARG A 281 -7.21 -37.28 4.11
C ARG A 281 -8.15 -36.19 4.66
N HIS A 282 -7.85 -35.70 5.83
CA HIS A 282 -8.38 -34.40 6.23
C HIS A 282 -7.89 -33.42 5.17
N SER A 283 -8.74 -33.10 4.22
CA SER A 283 -8.57 -31.92 3.40
C SER A 283 -8.65 -30.73 4.34
N SER A 284 -7.51 -30.35 4.90
CA SER A 284 -7.38 -29.11 5.64
C SER A 284 -7.76 -28.01 4.66
N ILE A 285 -8.97 -27.46 4.83
CA ILE A 285 -9.35 -26.21 4.17
C ILE A 285 -8.21 -25.25 4.47
N PRO A 286 -7.60 -24.60 3.46
CA PRO A 286 -6.52 -23.68 3.71
C PRO A 286 -7.07 -22.49 4.50
N VAL A 287 -7.06 -22.61 5.81
CA VAL A 287 -7.22 -21.48 6.71
C VAL A 287 -6.11 -20.52 6.34
N MET A 288 -6.47 -19.35 5.86
CA MET A 288 -5.50 -18.35 5.44
C MET A 288 -4.59 -18.08 6.64
N ASP A 289 -3.30 -18.42 6.51
CA ASP A 289 -2.29 -18.28 7.56
C ASP A 289 -2.43 -16.88 8.18
N GLU A 290 -2.47 -16.78 9.50
CA GLU A 290 -2.66 -15.52 10.24
C GLU A 290 -1.64 -14.45 9.80
N LYS A 291 -0.41 -14.88 9.47
CA LYS A 291 0.62 -14.02 8.87
C LYS A 291 0.16 -13.41 7.55
N ARG A 292 -0.51 -14.18 6.70
CA ARG A 292 -1.02 -13.72 5.42
C ARG A 292 -2.22 -12.77 5.59
N GLN A 293 -3.11 -13.04 6.55
CA GLN A 293 -4.21 -12.11 6.87
C GLN A 293 -3.68 -10.76 7.33
N ARG A 294 -2.67 -10.74 8.21
CA ARG A 294 -2.02 -9.51 8.68
C ARG A 294 -1.30 -8.78 7.54
N GLN A 295 -0.66 -9.50 6.61
CA GLN A 295 -0.03 -8.89 5.44
C GLN A 295 -1.07 -8.27 4.50
N VAL A 296 -2.15 -8.97 4.18
CA VAL A 296 -3.24 -8.46 3.35
C VAL A 296 -3.88 -7.22 3.99
N ALA A 297 -4.16 -7.24 5.28
CA ALA A 297 -4.70 -6.07 6.00
C ALA A 297 -3.76 -4.86 5.90
N LYS A 298 -2.45 -5.06 6.09
CA LYS A 298 -1.44 -4.00 5.96
C LYS A 298 -1.33 -3.44 4.54
N ILE A 299 -1.51 -4.28 3.53
CA ILE A 299 -1.47 -3.87 2.12
C ILE A 299 -2.75 -3.13 1.74
N LEU A 300 -3.91 -3.53 2.29
CA LEU A 300 -5.17 -2.80 2.08
C LEU A 300 -5.11 -1.36 2.63
N LEU A 301 -4.30 -1.09 3.65
CA LEU A 301 -4.06 0.26 4.13
C LEU A 301 -3.36 1.15 3.08
N LEU A 302 -2.63 0.58 2.12
CA LEU A 302 -2.07 1.34 0.99
C LEU A 302 -3.15 1.90 0.06
N ASN A 303 -4.38 1.37 0.08
CA ASN A 303 -5.48 1.86 -0.74
C ASN A 303 -5.90 3.30 -0.40
N ALA A 304 -5.56 3.77 0.81
CA ALA A 304 -5.89 5.13 1.21
C ALA A 304 -5.18 6.19 0.35
N TYR A 305 -3.97 5.92 -0.15
CA TYR A 305 -3.23 6.85 -0.99
C TYR A 305 -3.91 7.12 -2.33
N PRO A 306 -4.24 6.09 -3.17
CA PRO A 306 -4.93 6.30 -4.42
C PRO A 306 -6.34 6.87 -4.26
N ILE A 307 -7.08 6.48 -3.22
CA ILE A 307 -8.42 7.03 -2.97
C ILE A 307 -8.33 8.52 -2.67
N ALA A 308 -7.43 8.93 -1.78
CA ALA A 308 -7.21 10.33 -1.46
C ALA A 308 -6.76 11.13 -2.69
N TYR A 309 -5.85 10.57 -3.49
CA TYR A 309 -5.39 11.16 -4.74
C TYR A 309 -6.53 11.38 -5.73
N ILE A 310 -7.35 10.36 -6.02
CA ILE A 310 -8.50 10.46 -6.92
C ILE A 310 -9.43 11.59 -6.47
N VAL A 311 -9.81 11.62 -5.18
CA VAL A 311 -10.70 12.64 -4.62
C VAL A 311 -10.15 14.05 -4.81
N LEU A 312 -8.87 14.27 -4.55
CA LEU A 312 -8.23 15.58 -4.71
C LEU A 312 -8.10 16.01 -6.17
N TRP A 313 -8.04 15.07 -7.11
CA TRP A 313 -7.92 15.35 -8.54
C TRP A 313 -9.26 15.53 -9.26
N ILE A 314 -10.41 15.12 -8.67
CA ILE A 314 -11.73 15.30 -9.31
C ILE A 314 -11.96 16.74 -9.80
N PRO A 315 -11.77 17.80 -8.99
CA PRO A 315 -11.96 19.15 -9.46
C PRO A 315 -11.03 19.55 -10.61
N GLY A 316 -9.77 19.08 -10.53
CA GLY A 316 -8.78 19.31 -11.58
C GLY A 316 -9.16 18.64 -12.90
N LEU A 317 -9.65 17.39 -12.87
CA LEU A 317 -10.14 16.68 -14.05
C LEU A 317 -11.36 17.38 -14.66
N CYS A 318 -12.32 17.77 -13.83
CA CYS A 318 -13.51 18.53 -14.29
C CYS A 318 -13.09 19.84 -14.95
N ASN A 319 -12.12 20.57 -14.36
CA ASN A 319 -11.61 21.79 -14.96
C ASN A 319 -11.00 21.56 -16.35
N ARG A 320 -10.22 20.49 -16.53
CA ARG A 320 -9.62 20.15 -17.83
C ARG A 320 -10.66 19.75 -18.88
N LEU A 321 -11.72 19.05 -18.48
CA LEU A 321 -12.83 18.71 -19.40
C LEU A 321 -13.59 19.95 -19.84
N VAL A 322 -13.85 20.89 -18.92
CA VAL A 322 -14.51 22.18 -19.23
C VAL A 322 -13.63 23.05 -20.16
N GLU A 323 -12.30 23.09 -19.88
CA GLU A 323 -11.36 23.79 -20.78
C GLU A 323 -11.34 23.16 -22.18
N ALA A 324 -11.37 21.81 -22.27
CA ALA A 324 -11.41 21.09 -23.54
C ALA A 324 -12.69 21.38 -24.36
N SER A 325 -13.82 21.71 -23.71
CA SER A 325 -15.05 22.12 -24.34
C SER A 325 -15.08 23.62 -24.75
N GLY A 326 -13.95 24.33 -24.59
CA GLY A 326 -13.83 25.74 -24.92
C GLY A 326 -14.38 26.71 -23.87
N HIS A 327 -14.75 26.21 -22.69
CA HIS A 327 -15.30 27.02 -21.60
C HIS A 327 -14.29 27.18 -20.47
N THR A 328 -14.50 28.19 -19.62
CA THR A 328 -13.69 28.39 -18.40
C THR A 328 -14.58 28.59 -17.18
N SER A 329 -14.24 27.97 -16.04
CA SER A 329 -14.96 28.14 -14.78
C SER A 329 -14.01 28.59 -13.68
N ARG A 330 -14.23 29.80 -13.13
CA ARG A 330 -13.44 30.34 -12.01
C ARG A 330 -13.53 29.44 -10.77
N VAL A 331 -14.70 28.85 -10.53
CA VAL A 331 -14.89 27.93 -9.39
C VAL A 331 -14.04 26.69 -9.54
N LEU A 332 -14.04 26.04 -10.71
CA LEU A 332 -13.23 24.86 -10.97
C LEU A 332 -11.72 25.17 -10.94
N GLN A 333 -11.31 26.34 -11.44
CA GLN A 333 -9.93 26.80 -11.35
C GLN A 333 -9.48 26.95 -9.90
N LEU A 334 -10.33 27.52 -9.01
CA LEU A 334 -10.01 27.62 -7.59
C LEU A 334 -10.01 26.25 -6.92
N MET A 335 -11.01 25.42 -7.19
CA MET A 335 -11.09 24.07 -6.65
C MET A 335 -9.93 23.17 -7.11
N GLN A 336 -9.34 23.42 -8.28
CA GLN A 336 -8.14 22.72 -8.74
C GLN A 336 -6.94 22.90 -7.76
N ALA A 337 -6.92 23.95 -6.95
CA ALA A 337 -5.90 24.12 -5.93
C ALA A 337 -5.87 22.97 -4.91
N THR A 338 -6.94 22.16 -4.78
CA THR A 338 -6.95 20.95 -3.95
C THR A 338 -5.84 19.97 -4.35
N THR A 339 -5.44 19.94 -5.61
CA THR A 339 -4.36 19.08 -6.09
C THR A 339 -3.00 19.40 -5.47
N GLN A 340 -2.82 20.63 -4.95
CA GLN A 340 -1.59 21.02 -4.26
C GLN A 340 -1.45 20.40 -2.87
N PHE A 341 -2.53 19.81 -2.32
CA PHE A 341 -2.53 19.18 -1.00
C PHE A 341 -2.21 17.68 -1.05
N VAL A 342 -1.90 17.10 -2.21
CA VAL A 342 -1.67 15.66 -2.37
C VAL A 342 -0.58 15.15 -1.43
N GLY A 343 0.60 15.76 -1.39
CA GLY A 343 1.69 15.34 -0.50
C GLY A 343 1.36 15.50 0.99
N PHE A 344 0.60 16.55 1.37
CA PHE A 344 0.10 16.69 2.74
C PHE A 344 -0.86 15.56 3.12
N THR A 345 -1.82 15.24 2.24
CA THR A 345 -2.77 14.14 2.46
C THR A 345 -2.06 12.78 2.50
N ASN A 346 -1.04 12.59 1.68
CA ASN A 346 -0.17 11.41 1.73
C ASN A 346 0.56 11.31 3.07
N ALA A 347 1.00 12.43 3.66
CA ALA A 347 1.64 12.44 4.97
C ALA A 347 0.65 12.09 6.10
N LEU A 348 -0.58 12.61 6.06
CA LEU A 348 -1.62 12.22 7.01
C LEU A 348 -1.93 10.72 6.92
N THR A 349 -2.08 10.21 5.69
CA THR A 349 -2.31 8.78 5.43
C THR A 349 -1.16 7.91 5.97
N TYR A 350 0.09 8.36 5.77
CA TYR A 350 1.28 7.70 6.30
C TYR A 350 1.29 7.67 7.82
N GLY A 351 1.07 8.81 8.47
CA GLY A 351 1.03 8.94 9.91
C GLY A 351 -0.01 8.01 10.56
N TRP A 352 -1.18 7.92 9.93
CA TRP A 352 -2.27 7.05 10.38
C TRP A 352 -1.94 5.55 10.17
N ASN A 353 -1.49 5.18 8.97
CA ASN A 353 -1.29 3.78 8.60
C ASN A 353 -0.11 3.12 9.30
N GLU A 354 0.96 3.87 9.57
CA GLU A 354 2.20 3.34 10.14
C GLU A 354 2.30 3.52 11.65
N ASN A 355 1.27 4.06 12.31
CA ASN A 355 1.33 4.38 13.74
C ASN A 355 2.63 5.15 14.10
N VAL A 356 3.00 6.11 13.27
CA VAL A 356 4.26 6.86 13.37
C VAL A 356 4.42 7.47 14.76
N ALA A 357 3.32 7.96 15.34
CA ALA A 357 3.31 8.50 16.69
C ALA A 357 3.82 7.49 17.74
N LYS A 358 3.46 6.20 17.62
CA LYS A 358 3.95 5.13 18.51
C LYS A 358 5.44 4.88 18.29
N SER A 359 5.87 4.78 17.02
CA SER A 359 7.28 4.58 16.69
C SER A 359 8.17 5.74 17.13
N MET A 360 7.67 6.99 17.07
CA MET A 360 8.36 8.17 17.56
C MET A 360 8.51 8.15 19.09
N ARG A 361 7.45 7.78 19.82
CA ARG A 361 7.49 7.64 21.27
C ARG A 361 8.51 6.58 21.70
N GLU A 362 8.48 5.40 21.08
CA GLU A 362 9.44 4.32 21.34
C GLU A 362 10.89 4.72 21.02
N ALA A 363 11.10 5.53 19.99
CA ALA A 363 12.43 6.06 19.66
C ALA A 363 12.91 7.12 20.65
N ALA A 364 12.01 7.94 21.20
CA ALA A 364 12.33 8.94 22.23
C ALA A 364 12.63 8.28 23.58
N GLU A 365 11.94 7.21 23.94
CA GLU A 365 12.17 6.46 25.20
C GLU A 365 13.51 5.67 25.19
N ARG A 366 14.10 5.43 24.02
CA ARG A 366 15.39 4.73 23.87
C ARG A 366 16.61 5.67 23.91
N ARG A 367 16.41 6.97 23.94
CA ARG A 367 17.47 8.00 24.08
C ARG A 367 17.58 8.49 25.50
#